data_d04111b1861cf75d27ab7d76846e9b49
#
_entry.id   d04111b1861cf75d27ab7d76846e9b49
#
_cell.length_a   1.000
_cell.length_b   1.000
_cell.length_c   1.000
_cell.angle_alpha   90.00
_cell.angle_beta   90.00
_cell.angle_gamma   90.00
#
_symmetry.space_group_name_H-M   'P 1'
#
loop_
_entity.id
_entity.type
_entity.pdbx_description
1 polymer ?
#
loop_
_entity_poly.entity_id
_entity_poly.type
_entity_poly.pdbx_seq_one_letter_code
_entity_poly.pdbx_strand_id
1 'polypeptide(L)'
;MFAVPEGLGALDMAAVSEAARAATLAQNRAGATRLEAAYVLVAQFTRAAQTEDEQGPAGSGRPGYARLAPAARARDHLVAACQLTCWHAERLVTAGVQIHTRLSRLASVVARGVMPEQMAIDIACRLAEVPDAIVADVEDEVLARFAGDLEGGDRPSRPAVDSAIDEAVERCDPAGAAEAAEAAAQTRRVRFRGGRDGMATMWAKLTAADAELLRRRIETDAAVAAADGLDRPIDQLRADALAALAVYPPDTAAGDTATTGAAATGTADAAAAVAEECGIELGQVRVGADLPRPSLGNAARAGVPIRISVIASAVRGLPNRVEFVHGTYSSFEWLCAELLEGDEASVRFELIDPAPGAVDSPDQALRYLISPAMAERIRLRDGTCRHPGCSVPAKDCDVDHVIAFNKRDPELGGPTLEWNLVCLCRKHHREKTFGTNTYRCGPLGELIICTDTGHEHRTRPKGPLARARDAIAEREWEAFADRIIADDGTLINPPGHPRHGPHTRPA
;
A
#
# COMPACT_ATOMS: atom_id res chain seq x y z
N MET A 1 -10.99 -15.36 32.85
CA MET A 1 -12.31 -14.75 33.13
C MET A 1 -12.23 -13.32 32.62
N PHE A 2 -13.00 -12.98 31.60
CA PHE A 2 -12.98 -11.63 31.02
C PHE A 2 -13.76 -10.68 31.94
N ALA A 3 -13.21 -9.52 32.27
CA ALA A 3 -13.94 -8.47 32.95
C ALA A 3 -15.00 -7.91 31.97
N VAL A 4 -16.26 -7.92 32.41
CA VAL A 4 -17.37 -7.36 31.63
C VAL A 4 -17.47 -5.87 32.00
N PRO A 5 -17.46 -4.93 31.03
CA PRO A 5 -17.57 -3.51 31.33
C PRO A 5 -18.88 -3.16 32.03
N GLU A 6 -18.83 -2.22 32.97
CA GLU A 6 -20.04 -1.63 33.56
C GLU A 6 -20.90 -0.98 32.46
N GLY A 7 -22.19 -1.11 32.54
CA GLY A 7 -23.15 -0.62 31.56
C GLY A 7 -23.70 -1.73 30.67
N LEU A 8 -23.04 -2.15 29.62
CA LEU A 8 -23.48 -3.26 28.74
C LEU A 8 -23.50 -4.60 29.50
N GLY A 9 -22.61 -4.79 30.50
CA GLY A 9 -22.52 -5.99 31.29
C GLY A 9 -23.71 -6.24 32.22
N ALA A 10 -24.53 -5.22 32.49
CA ALA A 10 -25.75 -5.34 33.27
C ALA A 10 -26.99 -5.75 32.43
N LEU A 11 -26.84 -5.81 31.11
CA LEU A 11 -27.91 -6.15 30.17
C LEU A 11 -27.95 -7.66 29.91
N ASP A 12 -29.12 -8.16 29.58
CA ASP A 12 -29.24 -9.52 29.02
C ASP A 12 -28.72 -9.61 27.59
N MET A 13 -28.56 -10.83 27.10
CA MET A 13 -27.99 -11.05 25.72
C MET A 13 -28.83 -10.40 24.62
N ALA A 14 -30.16 -10.34 24.77
CA ALA A 14 -31.03 -9.73 23.77
C ALA A 14 -30.84 -8.21 23.72
N ALA A 15 -30.77 -7.57 24.91
CA ALA A 15 -30.53 -6.14 25.03
C ALA A 15 -29.10 -5.74 24.53
N VAL A 16 -28.09 -6.56 24.78
CA VAL A 16 -26.71 -6.36 24.19
C VAL A 16 -26.74 -6.45 22.67
N SER A 17 -27.42 -7.46 22.09
CA SER A 17 -27.58 -7.59 20.65
C SER A 17 -28.33 -6.39 20.05
N GLU A 18 -29.37 -5.91 20.70
CA GLU A 18 -30.12 -4.73 20.23
C GLU A 18 -29.29 -3.45 20.33
N ALA A 19 -28.46 -3.28 21.36
CA ALA A 19 -27.54 -2.18 21.48
C ALA A 19 -26.50 -2.20 20.35
N ALA A 20 -25.98 -3.38 20.00
CA ALA A 20 -25.06 -3.54 18.86
C ALA A 20 -25.75 -3.18 17.52
N ARG A 21 -27.00 -3.64 17.32
CA ARG A 21 -27.80 -3.29 16.15
C ARG A 21 -28.06 -1.79 16.03
N ALA A 22 -28.43 -1.15 17.12
CA ALA A 22 -28.65 0.30 17.18
C ALA A 22 -27.37 1.08 16.86
N ALA A 23 -26.22 0.65 17.40
CA ALA A 23 -24.92 1.23 17.07
C ALA A 23 -24.56 1.08 15.58
N THR A 24 -24.86 -0.07 14.97
CA THR A 24 -24.66 -0.28 13.53
C THR A 24 -25.50 0.68 12.69
N LEU A 25 -26.78 0.87 13.03
CA LEU A 25 -27.62 1.82 12.32
C LEU A 25 -27.15 3.28 12.49
N ALA A 26 -26.67 3.63 13.67
CA ALA A 26 -26.08 4.94 13.92
C ALA A 26 -24.80 5.15 13.09
N GLN A 27 -23.95 4.13 12.99
CA GLN A 27 -22.75 4.16 12.16
C GLN A 27 -23.09 4.31 10.68
N ASN A 28 -24.10 3.59 10.19
CA ASN A 28 -24.55 3.71 8.79
C ASN A 28 -25.03 5.12 8.47
N ARG A 29 -25.80 5.75 9.37
CA ARG A 29 -26.26 7.15 9.23
C ARG A 29 -25.09 8.13 9.23
N ALA A 30 -24.13 7.94 10.12
CA ALA A 30 -22.90 8.74 10.13
C ALA A 30 -22.11 8.57 8.82
N GLY A 31 -22.09 7.36 8.24
CA GLY A 31 -21.52 7.09 6.93
C GLY A 31 -22.22 7.87 5.81
N ALA A 32 -23.56 7.94 5.84
CA ALA A 32 -24.33 8.74 4.89
C ALA A 32 -23.92 10.23 4.96
N THR A 33 -23.78 10.77 6.18
CA THR A 33 -23.31 12.18 6.36
C THR A 33 -21.90 12.39 5.81
N ARG A 34 -20.98 11.42 5.95
CA ARG A 34 -19.63 11.54 5.36
C ARG A 34 -19.64 11.51 3.84
N LEU A 35 -20.50 10.71 3.22
CA LEU A 35 -20.70 10.70 1.77
C LEU A 35 -21.24 12.03 1.26
N GLU A 36 -22.21 12.61 1.95
CA GLU A 36 -22.73 13.94 1.65
C GLU A 36 -21.66 15.04 1.81
N ALA A 37 -20.90 15.00 2.90
CA ALA A 37 -19.81 15.95 3.15
C ALA A 37 -18.74 15.87 2.04
N ALA A 38 -18.42 14.67 1.57
CA ALA A 38 -17.47 14.48 0.47
C ALA A 38 -17.96 15.15 -0.82
N TYR A 39 -19.24 14.98 -1.16
CA TYR A 39 -19.86 15.66 -2.31
C TYR A 39 -19.87 17.19 -2.16
N VAL A 40 -20.28 17.69 -0.99
CA VAL A 40 -20.36 19.14 -0.72
C VAL A 40 -18.98 19.79 -0.81
N LEU A 41 -17.93 19.14 -0.30
CA LEU A 41 -16.55 19.62 -0.43
C LEU A 41 -16.13 19.74 -1.90
N VAL A 42 -16.41 18.73 -2.72
CA VAL A 42 -16.12 18.79 -4.17
C VAL A 42 -16.87 19.96 -4.82
N ALA A 43 -18.16 20.13 -4.51
CA ALA A 43 -18.96 21.21 -5.07
C ALA A 43 -18.44 22.60 -4.66
N GLN A 44 -18.01 22.77 -3.41
CA GLN A 44 -17.42 24.01 -2.92
C GLN A 44 -16.08 24.31 -3.59
N PHE A 45 -15.18 23.33 -3.71
CA PHE A 45 -13.91 23.52 -4.42
C PHE A 45 -14.09 23.75 -5.92
N THR A 46 -15.13 23.20 -6.53
CA THR A 46 -15.47 23.47 -7.93
C THR A 46 -15.89 24.94 -8.11
N ARG A 47 -16.75 25.44 -7.22
CA ARG A 47 -17.16 26.84 -7.25
C ARG A 47 -15.97 27.79 -7.01
N ALA A 48 -15.12 27.48 -6.04
CA ALA A 48 -13.93 28.27 -5.77
C ALA A 48 -12.99 28.33 -6.99
N ALA A 49 -12.77 27.21 -7.68
CA ALA A 49 -11.96 27.18 -8.89
C ALA A 49 -12.57 28.00 -10.04
N GLN A 50 -13.90 27.98 -10.22
CA GLN A 50 -14.61 28.81 -11.20
C GLN A 50 -14.45 30.28 -10.89
N THR A 51 -14.61 30.66 -9.61
CA THR A 51 -14.44 32.05 -9.19
C THR A 51 -13.01 32.56 -9.40
N GLU A 52 -12.00 31.72 -9.13
CA GLU A 52 -10.60 32.06 -9.41
C GLU A 52 -10.34 32.28 -10.91
N ASP A 53 -10.97 31.49 -11.79
CA ASP A 53 -10.85 31.64 -13.24
C ASP A 53 -11.55 32.88 -13.77
N GLU A 54 -12.70 33.29 -13.19
CA GLU A 54 -13.47 34.46 -13.59
C GLU A 54 -12.84 35.77 -13.11
N GLN A 55 -12.23 35.78 -11.92
CA GLN A 55 -11.65 36.99 -11.30
C GLN A 55 -10.18 37.21 -11.67
N GLY A 56 -9.52 36.23 -12.28
CA GLY A 56 -8.15 36.36 -12.74
C GLY A 56 -8.02 37.32 -13.93
N PRO A 57 -6.90 38.10 -14.03
CA PRO A 57 -6.66 38.91 -15.21
C PRO A 57 -6.71 38.04 -16.49
N ALA A 58 -7.29 38.55 -17.55
CA ALA A 58 -7.40 37.87 -18.83
C ALA A 58 -6.00 37.41 -19.30
N GLY A 59 -5.78 36.07 -19.39
CA GLY A 59 -4.49 35.44 -19.73
C GLY A 59 -3.62 35.06 -18.55
N SER A 60 -4.01 35.32 -17.30
CA SER A 60 -3.27 34.91 -16.08
C SER A 60 -3.70 33.54 -15.51
N GLY A 61 -4.60 32.83 -16.17
CA GLY A 61 -5.07 31.52 -15.73
C GLY A 61 -3.92 30.57 -15.49
N ARG A 62 -3.90 29.87 -14.34
CA ARG A 62 -2.92 28.82 -14.06
C ARG A 62 -2.92 27.82 -15.21
N PRO A 63 -1.74 27.43 -15.74
CA PRO A 63 -1.67 26.38 -16.76
C PRO A 63 -2.44 25.14 -16.32
N GLY A 64 -3.07 24.41 -17.23
CA GLY A 64 -3.87 23.23 -16.90
C GLY A 64 -3.10 22.18 -16.07
N TYR A 65 -1.78 22.08 -16.29
CA TYR A 65 -0.92 21.19 -15.48
C TYR A 65 -0.76 21.63 -14.01
N ALA A 66 -1.00 22.89 -13.70
CA ALA A 66 -0.89 23.49 -12.36
C ALA A 66 -2.24 23.53 -11.61
N ARG A 67 -3.32 23.07 -12.24
CA ARG A 67 -4.65 23.02 -11.61
C ARG A 67 -4.82 21.70 -10.88
N LEU A 68 -5.22 21.74 -9.63
CA LEU A 68 -5.66 20.56 -8.90
C LEU A 68 -7.17 20.36 -9.11
N ALA A 69 -7.54 19.11 -9.40
CA ALA A 69 -8.96 18.76 -9.51
C ALA A 69 -9.66 19.00 -8.15
N PRO A 70 -10.88 19.57 -8.13
CA PRO A 70 -11.66 19.75 -6.91
C PRO A 70 -11.79 18.49 -6.05
N ALA A 71 -11.97 17.34 -6.70
CA ALA A 71 -12.02 16.04 -6.02
C ALA A 71 -10.70 15.69 -5.30
N ALA A 72 -9.53 16.05 -5.83
CA ALA A 72 -8.25 15.84 -5.18
C ALA A 72 -8.13 16.70 -3.91
N ARG A 73 -8.56 17.97 -3.96
CA ARG A 73 -8.61 18.85 -2.79
C ARG A 73 -9.55 18.31 -1.71
N ALA A 74 -10.77 17.89 -2.09
CA ALA A 74 -11.74 17.30 -1.15
C ALA A 74 -11.20 16.04 -0.48
N ARG A 75 -10.52 15.15 -1.24
CA ARG A 75 -9.85 13.97 -0.69
C ARG A 75 -8.88 14.32 0.43
N ASP A 76 -8.02 15.30 0.21
CA ASP A 76 -6.97 15.64 1.17
C ASP A 76 -7.54 16.21 2.47
N HIS A 77 -8.61 16.99 2.37
CA HIS A 77 -9.37 17.42 3.55
C HIS A 77 -9.97 16.25 4.32
N LEU A 78 -10.51 15.25 3.63
CA LEU A 78 -11.12 14.08 4.26
C LEU A 78 -10.09 13.12 4.86
N VAL A 79 -8.90 12.99 4.25
CA VAL A 79 -7.78 12.26 4.86
C VAL A 79 -7.51 12.79 6.26
N ALA A 80 -7.47 14.09 6.38
CA ALA A 80 -7.22 14.82 7.58
C ALA A 80 -8.37 14.69 8.61
N ALA A 81 -9.53 15.14 8.21
CA ALA A 81 -10.69 15.27 9.09
C ALA A 81 -11.22 13.91 9.59
N CYS A 82 -11.13 12.88 8.76
CA CYS A 82 -11.68 11.55 9.04
C CYS A 82 -10.61 10.48 9.36
N GLN A 83 -9.33 10.86 9.45
CA GLN A 83 -8.20 9.93 9.69
C GLN A 83 -8.16 8.76 8.69
N LEU A 84 -8.46 9.04 7.43
CA LEU A 84 -8.51 8.06 6.37
C LEU A 84 -7.16 7.89 5.68
N THR A 85 -6.95 6.73 5.05
CA THR A 85 -5.89 6.62 4.03
C THR A 85 -6.30 7.38 2.77
N CYS A 86 -5.33 7.84 1.96
CA CYS A 86 -5.61 8.51 0.69
C CYS A 86 -6.52 7.67 -0.22
N TRP A 87 -6.34 6.34 -0.23
CA TRP A 87 -7.17 5.42 -1.01
C TRP A 87 -8.63 5.39 -0.54
N HIS A 88 -8.86 5.33 0.78
CA HIS A 88 -10.23 5.34 1.33
C HIS A 88 -10.91 6.69 1.08
N ALA A 89 -10.19 7.80 1.27
CA ALA A 89 -10.73 9.13 1.02
C ALA A 89 -11.06 9.38 -0.46
N GLU A 90 -10.26 8.86 -1.39
CA GLU A 90 -10.52 8.92 -2.83
C GLU A 90 -11.81 8.17 -3.19
N ARG A 91 -12.00 6.98 -2.64
CA ARG A 91 -13.23 6.21 -2.84
C ARG A 91 -14.46 6.88 -2.21
N LEU A 92 -14.30 7.47 -1.01
CA LEU A 92 -15.36 8.21 -0.35
C LEU A 92 -15.81 9.42 -1.18
N VAL A 93 -14.84 10.16 -1.75
CA VAL A 93 -15.11 11.29 -2.66
C VAL A 93 -15.83 10.80 -3.93
N THR A 94 -15.32 9.75 -4.58
CA THR A 94 -15.96 9.19 -5.77
C THR A 94 -17.40 8.76 -5.47
N ALA A 95 -17.60 8.00 -4.39
CA ALA A 95 -18.91 7.52 -4.00
C ALA A 95 -19.86 8.66 -3.65
N GLY A 96 -19.41 9.66 -2.88
CA GLY A 96 -20.19 10.85 -2.53
C GLY A 96 -20.69 11.59 -3.77
N VAL A 97 -19.80 11.82 -4.74
CA VAL A 97 -20.17 12.47 -6.01
C VAL A 97 -21.19 11.61 -6.78
N GLN A 98 -20.93 10.31 -6.97
CA GLN A 98 -21.82 9.43 -7.72
C GLN A 98 -23.21 9.35 -7.09
N ILE A 99 -23.30 9.14 -5.78
CA ILE A 99 -24.57 9.02 -5.05
C ILE A 99 -25.39 10.30 -5.16
N HIS A 100 -24.76 11.47 -5.09
CA HIS A 100 -25.49 12.75 -5.14
C HIS A 100 -25.71 13.34 -6.53
N THR A 101 -25.15 12.73 -7.59
CA THR A 101 -25.33 13.23 -8.97
C THR A 101 -26.00 12.24 -9.91
N ARG A 102 -25.76 10.93 -9.74
CA ARG A 102 -26.19 9.90 -10.72
C ARG A 102 -27.00 8.76 -10.13
N LEU A 103 -26.81 8.43 -8.84
CA LEU A 103 -27.32 7.21 -8.20
C LEU A 103 -28.42 7.55 -7.19
N SER A 104 -29.58 7.98 -7.67
CA SER A 104 -30.68 8.50 -6.84
C SER A 104 -31.32 7.43 -5.94
N ARG A 105 -31.36 6.20 -6.39
CA ARG A 105 -31.94 5.08 -5.61
C ARG A 105 -30.97 4.62 -4.51
N LEU A 106 -29.68 4.52 -4.83
CA LEU A 106 -28.66 4.24 -3.83
C LEU A 106 -28.63 5.36 -2.76
N ALA A 107 -28.77 6.64 -3.17
CA ALA A 107 -28.91 7.75 -2.26
C ALA A 107 -30.07 7.55 -1.26
N SER A 108 -31.22 7.10 -1.74
CA SER A 108 -32.39 6.83 -0.91
C SER A 108 -32.15 5.67 0.08
N VAL A 109 -31.46 4.61 -0.32
CA VAL A 109 -31.12 3.47 0.56
C VAL A 109 -30.11 3.89 1.62
N VAL A 110 -29.07 4.65 1.23
CA VAL A 110 -28.05 5.16 2.13
C VAL A 110 -28.65 6.11 3.17
N ALA A 111 -29.54 7.03 2.76
CA ALA A 111 -30.20 7.97 3.65
C ALA A 111 -31.04 7.28 4.74
N ARG A 112 -31.63 6.12 4.45
CA ARG A 112 -32.38 5.30 5.46
C ARG A 112 -31.47 4.66 6.52
N GLY A 113 -30.14 4.61 6.28
CA GLY A 113 -29.16 4.00 7.18
C GLY A 113 -29.20 2.47 7.24
N VAL A 114 -29.84 1.82 6.27
CA VAL A 114 -29.94 0.34 6.21
C VAL A 114 -28.71 -0.29 5.54
N MET A 115 -27.93 0.50 4.80
CA MET A 115 -26.74 0.03 4.10
C MET A 115 -25.46 0.49 4.81
N PRO A 116 -24.50 -0.42 5.07
CA PRO A 116 -23.17 -0.03 5.56
C PRO A 116 -22.46 0.90 4.58
N GLU A 117 -21.78 1.94 5.12
CA GLU A 117 -21.04 2.92 4.32
C GLU A 117 -20.09 2.27 3.31
N GLN A 118 -19.33 1.26 3.74
CA GLN A 118 -18.37 0.59 2.85
C GLN A 118 -19.06 -0.09 1.67
N MET A 119 -20.24 -0.67 1.88
CA MET A 119 -21.03 -1.28 0.81
C MET A 119 -21.53 -0.21 -0.18
N ALA A 120 -22.02 0.92 0.33
CA ALA A 120 -22.43 2.05 -0.50
C ALA A 120 -21.26 2.58 -1.34
N ILE A 121 -20.06 2.70 -0.74
CA ILE A 121 -18.84 3.09 -1.44
C ILE A 121 -18.47 2.06 -2.53
N ASP A 122 -18.51 0.77 -2.22
CA ASP A 122 -18.17 -0.29 -3.16
C ASP A 122 -19.11 -0.27 -4.38
N ILE A 123 -20.43 -0.18 -4.16
CA ILE A 123 -21.43 -0.08 -5.23
C ILE A 123 -21.23 1.20 -6.05
N ALA A 124 -21.16 2.36 -5.40
CA ALA A 124 -21.06 3.63 -6.10
C ALA A 124 -19.77 3.76 -6.92
N CYS A 125 -18.64 3.27 -6.40
CA CYS A 125 -17.38 3.25 -7.14
C CYS A 125 -17.41 2.28 -8.34
N ARG A 126 -18.16 1.18 -8.25
CA ARG A 126 -18.31 0.24 -9.35
C ARG A 126 -19.22 0.81 -10.43
N LEU A 127 -20.34 1.43 -10.02
CA LEU A 127 -21.28 2.09 -10.94
C LEU A 127 -20.70 3.38 -11.55
N ALA A 128 -19.64 3.96 -10.98
CA ALA A 128 -18.94 5.11 -11.57
C ALA A 128 -18.33 4.80 -12.95
N GLU A 129 -18.02 3.53 -13.21
CA GLU A 129 -17.46 3.07 -14.49
C GLU A 129 -18.55 2.77 -15.54
N VAL A 130 -19.83 2.77 -15.14
CA VAL A 130 -20.97 2.48 -16.01
C VAL A 130 -21.38 3.73 -16.78
N PRO A 131 -21.63 3.66 -18.10
CA PRO A 131 -22.10 4.79 -18.91
C PRO A 131 -23.41 5.42 -18.41
N ASP A 132 -23.54 6.75 -18.56
CA ASP A 132 -24.74 7.49 -18.13
C ASP A 132 -26.03 6.98 -18.79
N ALA A 133 -25.94 6.46 -20.00
CA ALA A 133 -27.09 5.97 -20.76
C ALA A 133 -27.79 4.77 -20.12
N ILE A 134 -27.06 3.95 -19.35
CA ILE A 134 -27.58 2.68 -18.79
C ILE A 134 -27.49 2.63 -17.26
N VAL A 135 -26.80 3.58 -16.61
CA VAL A 135 -26.52 3.50 -15.16
C VAL A 135 -27.79 3.42 -14.31
N ALA A 136 -28.85 4.11 -14.71
CA ALA A 136 -30.11 4.11 -13.96
C ALA A 136 -30.78 2.73 -13.99
N ASP A 137 -30.82 2.07 -15.15
CA ASP A 137 -31.39 0.74 -15.30
C ASP A 137 -30.56 -0.31 -14.54
N VAL A 138 -29.23 -0.21 -14.61
CA VAL A 138 -28.31 -1.08 -13.86
C VAL A 138 -28.46 -0.87 -12.36
N GLU A 139 -28.56 0.38 -11.89
CA GLU A 139 -28.80 0.70 -10.47
C GLU A 139 -30.10 0.08 -9.98
N ASP A 140 -31.18 0.23 -10.75
CA ASP A 140 -32.49 -0.28 -10.43
C ASP A 140 -32.50 -1.81 -10.28
N GLU A 141 -31.90 -2.50 -11.21
CA GLU A 141 -31.82 -3.95 -11.20
C GLU A 141 -31.00 -4.48 -10.03
N VAL A 142 -29.82 -3.91 -9.82
CA VAL A 142 -28.90 -4.32 -8.74
C VAL A 142 -29.53 -4.09 -7.37
N LEU A 143 -30.15 -2.92 -7.14
CA LEU A 143 -30.77 -2.63 -5.87
C LEU A 143 -32.04 -3.43 -5.64
N ALA A 144 -32.85 -3.70 -6.67
CA ALA A 144 -34.02 -4.55 -6.56
C ALA A 144 -33.64 -5.99 -6.16
N ARG A 145 -32.53 -6.50 -6.69
CA ARG A 145 -32.05 -7.86 -6.37
C ARG A 145 -31.68 -8.02 -4.89
N PHE A 146 -31.16 -6.98 -4.25
CA PHE A 146 -30.71 -7.03 -2.86
C PHE A 146 -31.64 -6.33 -1.86
N ALA A 147 -32.76 -5.75 -2.29
CA ALA A 147 -33.66 -5.00 -1.43
C ALA A 147 -34.17 -5.83 -0.24
N GLY A 148 -34.58 -7.08 -0.50
CA GLY A 148 -35.08 -8.00 0.54
C GLY A 148 -34.03 -8.36 1.57
N ASP A 149 -32.81 -8.60 1.11
CA ASP A 149 -31.67 -8.95 1.97
C ASP A 149 -31.33 -7.76 2.91
N LEU A 150 -31.22 -6.56 2.37
CA LEU A 150 -30.94 -5.34 3.13
C LEU A 150 -32.04 -5.00 4.15
N GLU A 151 -33.31 -5.18 3.78
CA GLU A 151 -34.46 -4.96 4.67
C GLU A 151 -34.54 -6.03 5.75
N GLY A 152 -34.16 -7.27 5.44
CA GLY A 152 -34.01 -8.37 6.38
C GLY A 152 -32.81 -8.27 7.31
N GLY A 153 -31.93 -7.30 7.07
CA GLY A 153 -30.70 -7.12 7.85
C GLY A 153 -29.54 -8.03 7.38
N ASP A 154 -29.69 -8.70 6.26
CA ASP A 154 -28.62 -9.46 5.64
C ASP A 154 -27.73 -8.56 4.78
N ARG A 155 -26.47 -8.95 4.62
CA ARG A 155 -25.50 -8.21 3.83
C ARG A 155 -25.00 -9.05 2.66
N PRO A 156 -25.35 -8.69 1.41
CA PRO A 156 -24.80 -9.35 0.24
C PRO A 156 -23.27 -9.31 0.25
N SER A 157 -22.63 -10.40 -0.17
CA SER A 157 -21.19 -10.44 -0.30
C SER A 157 -20.74 -9.52 -1.44
N ARG A 158 -19.54 -8.95 -1.34
CA ARG A 158 -18.99 -8.10 -2.40
C ARG A 158 -18.93 -8.80 -3.77
N PRO A 159 -18.46 -10.07 -3.88
CA PRO A 159 -18.51 -10.78 -5.17
C PRO A 159 -19.93 -10.93 -5.74
N ALA A 160 -20.94 -11.11 -4.89
CA ALA A 160 -22.33 -11.20 -5.36
C ALA A 160 -22.83 -9.86 -5.94
N VAL A 161 -22.45 -8.75 -5.31
CA VAL A 161 -22.77 -7.40 -5.81
C VAL A 161 -22.03 -7.12 -7.12
N ASP A 162 -20.73 -7.40 -7.18
CA ASP A 162 -19.93 -7.21 -8.39
C ASP A 162 -20.50 -8.04 -9.56
N SER A 163 -20.84 -9.31 -9.33
CA SER A 163 -21.46 -10.18 -10.34
C SER A 163 -22.83 -9.66 -10.81
N ALA A 164 -23.65 -9.15 -9.89
CA ALA A 164 -24.95 -8.60 -10.25
C ALA A 164 -24.83 -7.34 -11.13
N ILE A 165 -23.83 -6.49 -10.84
CA ILE A 165 -23.54 -5.30 -11.66
C ILE A 165 -23.06 -5.73 -13.05
N ASP A 166 -22.13 -6.69 -13.13
CA ASP A 166 -21.59 -7.17 -14.41
C ASP A 166 -22.68 -7.79 -15.27
N GLU A 167 -23.55 -8.63 -14.68
CA GLU A 167 -24.70 -9.23 -15.37
C GLU A 167 -25.71 -8.18 -15.89
N ALA A 168 -25.97 -7.14 -15.09
CA ALA A 168 -26.87 -6.06 -15.48
C ALA A 168 -26.27 -5.21 -16.62
N VAL A 169 -24.98 -4.86 -16.53
CA VAL A 169 -24.25 -4.10 -17.58
C VAL A 169 -24.24 -4.90 -18.89
N GLU A 170 -23.89 -6.19 -18.84
CA GLU A 170 -23.85 -7.05 -20.03
C GLU A 170 -25.21 -7.15 -20.70
N ARG A 171 -26.30 -7.11 -19.92
CA ARG A 171 -27.68 -7.17 -20.43
C ARG A 171 -28.13 -5.85 -21.06
N CYS A 172 -27.74 -4.71 -20.44
CA CYS A 172 -28.12 -3.39 -20.93
C CYS A 172 -27.25 -2.91 -22.11
N ASP A 173 -25.95 -3.26 -22.11
CA ASP A 173 -24.99 -2.87 -23.15
C ASP A 173 -23.93 -3.96 -23.40
N PRO A 174 -24.28 -5.00 -24.15
CA PRO A 174 -23.35 -6.10 -24.47
C PRO A 174 -22.11 -5.64 -25.23
N ALA A 175 -22.24 -4.64 -26.10
CA ALA A 175 -21.10 -4.13 -26.88
C ALA A 175 -20.14 -3.33 -26.00
N GLY A 176 -20.65 -2.43 -25.18
CA GLY A 176 -19.83 -1.68 -24.24
C GLY A 176 -19.18 -2.58 -23.17
N ALA A 177 -19.86 -3.67 -22.74
CA ALA A 177 -19.25 -4.65 -21.84
C ALA A 177 -18.04 -5.35 -22.49
N ALA A 178 -18.10 -5.69 -23.76
CA ALA A 178 -16.97 -6.27 -24.50
C ALA A 178 -15.79 -5.29 -24.64
N GLU A 179 -16.05 -4.03 -24.98
CA GLU A 179 -15.04 -2.97 -25.06
C GLU A 179 -14.39 -2.73 -23.68
N ALA A 180 -15.19 -2.71 -22.60
CA ALA A 180 -14.70 -2.56 -21.24
C ALA A 180 -13.80 -3.73 -20.81
N ALA A 181 -14.14 -4.96 -21.22
CA ALA A 181 -13.32 -6.15 -20.97
C ALA A 181 -11.96 -6.05 -21.68
N GLU A 182 -11.94 -5.59 -22.94
CA GLU A 182 -10.70 -5.37 -23.68
C GLU A 182 -9.85 -4.26 -23.03
N ALA A 183 -10.45 -3.13 -22.65
CA ALA A 183 -9.77 -2.07 -21.94
C ALA A 183 -9.23 -2.54 -20.58
N ALA A 184 -9.98 -3.37 -19.84
CA ALA A 184 -9.56 -3.95 -18.57
C ALA A 184 -8.32 -4.83 -18.75
N ALA A 185 -8.18 -5.55 -19.86
CA ALA A 185 -7.01 -6.35 -20.19
C ALA A 185 -5.72 -5.49 -20.29
N GLN A 186 -5.83 -4.23 -20.68
CA GLN A 186 -4.68 -3.30 -20.71
C GLN A 186 -4.24 -2.83 -19.32
N THR A 187 -5.03 -3.07 -18.27
CA THR A 187 -4.72 -2.70 -16.88
C THR A 187 -3.97 -3.79 -16.12
N ARG A 188 -3.50 -4.84 -16.80
CA ARG A 188 -2.73 -5.93 -16.19
C ARG A 188 -1.52 -5.40 -15.44
N ARG A 189 -1.28 -5.93 -14.26
CA ARG A 189 -0.15 -5.50 -13.41
C ARG A 189 0.14 -6.51 -12.32
N VAL A 190 1.39 -6.53 -11.87
CA VAL A 190 1.83 -7.27 -10.68
C VAL A 190 2.36 -6.29 -9.65
N ARG A 191 2.03 -6.50 -8.39
CA ARG A 191 2.49 -5.70 -7.27
C ARG A 191 2.97 -6.61 -6.14
N PHE A 192 4.05 -6.19 -5.50
CA PHE A 192 4.56 -6.84 -4.31
C PHE A 192 4.39 -5.90 -3.12
N ARG A 193 3.99 -6.43 -1.99
CA ARG A 193 3.83 -5.70 -0.74
C ARG A 193 4.58 -6.43 0.36
N GLY A 194 5.42 -5.71 1.11
CA GLY A 194 6.05 -6.22 2.31
C GLY A 194 5.03 -6.59 3.38
N GLY A 195 5.21 -7.77 3.96
CA GLY A 195 4.42 -8.29 5.07
C GLY A 195 5.21 -8.29 6.36
N ARG A 196 4.70 -9.00 7.38
CA ARG A 196 5.38 -9.27 8.65
C ARG A 196 6.18 -10.57 8.54
N ASP A 197 7.09 -10.78 9.48
CA ASP A 197 7.80 -12.05 9.69
C ASP A 197 8.55 -12.55 8.45
N GLY A 198 9.18 -11.63 7.69
CA GLY A 198 9.91 -11.95 6.48
C GLY A 198 9.05 -12.33 5.28
N MET A 199 7.72 -12.23 5.40
CA MET A 199 6.79 -12.57 4.33
C MET A 199 6.53 -11.39 3.41
N ALA A 200 6.17 -11.68 2.16
CA ALA A 200 5.68 -10.71 1.19
C ALA A 200 4.40 -11.21 0.54
N THR A 201 3.53 -10.31 0.15
CA THR A 201 2.33 -10.63 -0.62
C THR A 201 2.52 -10.17 -2.05
N MET A 202 2.31 -11.07 -3.00
CA MET A 202 2.17 -10.74 -4.41
C MET A 202 0.68 -10.61 -4.74
N TRP A 203 0.36 -9.56 -5.48
CA TRP A 203 -0.95 -9.34 -6.05
C TRP A 203 -0.81 -9.13 -7.56
N ALA A 204 -1.53 -9.92 -8.33
CA ALA A 204 -1.52 -9.84 -9.80
C ALA A 204 -2.94 -9.58 -10.31
N LYS A 205 -3.08 -8.66 -11.27
CA LYS A 205 -4.26 -8.49 -12.11
C LYS A 205 -3.91 -9.00 -13.49
N LEU A 206 -4.48 -10.12 -13.86
CA LEU A 206 -4.24 -10.85 -15.12
C LEU A 206 -5.56 -10.97 -15.87
N THR A 207 -5.52 -11.37 -17.13
CA THR A 207 -6.73 -11.88 -17.81
C THR A 207 -7.20 -13.15 -17.12
N ALA A 208 -8.48 -13.48 -17.24
CA ALA A 208 -9.00 -14.72 -16.66
C ALA A 208 -8.27 -15.96 -17.21
N ALA A 209 -7.96 -15.96 -18.52
CA ALA A 209 -7.20 -17.04 -19.15
C ALA A 209 -5.78 -17.18 -18.59
N ASP A 210 -5.04 -16.07 -18.49
CA ASP A 210 -3.67 -16.09 -17.94
C ASP A 210 -3.66 -16.51 -16.47
N ALA A 211 -4.65 -16.04 -15.69
CA ALA A 211 -4.79 -16.42 -14.28
C ALA A 211 -5.08 -17.91 -14.12
N GLU A 212 -5.94 -18.46 -14.97
CA GLU A 212 -6.29 -19.89 -14.96
C GLU A 212 -5.09 -20.75 -15.39
N LEU A 213 -4.35 -20.36 -16.42
CA LEU A 213 -3.14 -21.06 -16.85
C LEU A 213 -2.08 -21.06 -15.71
N LEU A 214 -1.86 -19.92 -15.08
CA LEU A 214 -0.94 -19.82 -13.95
C LEU A 214 -1.39 -20.68 -12.77
N ARG A 215 -2.69 -20.65 -12.44
CA ARG A 215 -3.26 -21.46 -11.36
C ARG A 215 -3.07 -22.95 -11.63
N ARG A 216 -3.43 -23.41 -12.83
CA ARG A 216 -3.25 -24.82 -13.20
C ARG A 216 -1.80 -25.28 -13.13
N ARG A 217 -0.88 -24.45 -13.61
CA ARG A 217 0.56 -24.75 -13.54
C ARG A 217 1.01 -24.93 -12.10
N ILE A 218 0.68 -23.97 -11.22
CA ILE A 218 1.03 -24.02 -9.79
C ILE A 218 0.40 -25.25 -9.11
N GLU A 219 -0.87 -25.56 -9.39
CA GLU A 219 -1.56 -26.72 -8.82
C GLU A 219 -0.95 -28.03 -9.29
N THR A 220 -0.60 -28.13 -10.57
CA THR A 220 0.04 -29.32 -11.13
C THR A 220 1.41 -29.55 -10.48
N ASP A 221 2.28 -28.52 -10.44
CA ASP A 221 3.61 -28.62 -9.86
C ASP A 221 3.56 -28.97 -8.37
N ALA A 222 2.61 -28.39 -7.61
CA ALA A 222 2.39 -28.69 -6.20
C ALA A 222 1.86 -30.11 -5.99
N ALA A 223 0.94 -30.60 -6.84
CA ALA A 223 0.40 -31.95 -6.75
C ALA A 223 1.48 -33.01 -7.05
N VAL A 224 2.34 -32.76 -8.04
CA VAL A 224 3.48 -33.63 -8.38
C VAL A 224 4.44 -33.69 -7.19
N ALA A 225 4.81 -32.53 -6.62
CA ALA A 225 5.70 -32.46 -5.46
C ALA A 225 5.16 -33.22 -4.23
N ALA A 226 3.83 -33.16 -4.00
CA ALA A 226 3.17 -33.93 -2.95
C ALA A 226 3.18 -35.45 -3.24
N ALA A 227 2.96 -35.85 -4.50
CA ALA A 227 2.99 -37.25 -4.91
C ALA A 227 4.40 -37.87 -4.77
N ASP A 228 5.44 -37.08 -4.96
CA ASP A 228 6.85 -37.48 -4.79
C ASP A 228 7.30 -37.52 -3.32
N GLY A 229 6.39 -37.31 -2.38
CA GLY A 229 6.62 -37.48 -0.96
C GLY A 229 7.19 -36.30 -0.23
N LEU A 230 7.10 -35.09 -0.80
CA LEU A 230 7.40 -33.84 -0.06
C LEU A 230 6.36 -33.63 1.04
N ASP A 231 6.76 -33.83 2.29
CA ASP A 231 5.90 -33.69 3.48
C ASP A 231 5.74 -32.21 3.87
N ARG A 232 4.96 -31.46 3.07
CA ARG A 232 4.57 -30.06 3.31
C ARG A 232 3.08 -29.86 2.99
N PRO A 233 2.40 -28.94 3.70
CA PRO A 233 1.03 -28.57 3.35
C PRO A 233 0.93 -28.11 1.88
N ILE A 234 -0.15 -28.49 1.20
CA ILE A 234 -0.35 -28.19 -0.23
C ILE A 234 -0.22 -26.70 -0.56
N ASP A 235 -0.64 -25.80 0.34
CA ASP A 235 -0.52 -24.35 0.12
C ASP A 235 0.94 -23.86 0.15
N GLN A 236 1.80 -24.52 0.94
CA GLN A 236 3.25 -24.25 0.89
C GLN A 236 3.86 -24.75 -0.42
N LEU A 237 3.46 -25.94 -0.88
CA LEU A 237 3.91 -26.48 -2.18
C LEU A 237 3.46 -25.58 -3.35
N ARG A 238 2.26 -25.00 -3.29
CA ARG A 238 1.80 -23.99 -4.26
C ARG A 238 2.66 -22.74 -4.26
N ALA A 239 3.04 -22.25 -3.08
CA ALA A 239 3.93 -21.09 -2.95
C ALA A 239 5.35 -21.39 -3.48
N ASP A 240 5.88 -22.59 -3.17
CA ASP A 240 7.16 -23.05 -3.67
C ASP A 240 7.13 -23.22 -5.21
N ALA A 241 6.06 -23.79 -5.77
CA ALA A 241 5.87 -23.91 -7.21
C ALA A 241 5.84 -22.55 -7.92
N LEU A 242 5.13 -21.57 -7.36
CA LEU A 242 5.11 -20.19 -7.89
C LEU A 242 6.52 -19.57 -7.87
N ALA A 243 7.26 -19.72 -6.77
CA ALA A 243 8.61 -19.18 -6.66
C ALA A 243 9.60 -19.92 -7.58
N ALA A 244 9.40 -21.22 -7.81
CA ALA A 244 10.20 -21.99 -8.74
C ALA A 244 10.10 -21.52 -10.20
N LEU A 245 8.98 -20.93 -10.61
CA LEU A 245 8.84 -20.34 -11.94
C LEU A 245 9.84 -19.20 -12.20
N ALA A 246 10.31 -18.51 -11.16
CA ALA A 246 11.32 -17.46 -11.29
C ALA A 246 12.74 -18.02 -11.36
N VAL A 247 12.99 -19.19 -10.80
CA VAL A 247 14.32 -19.82 -10.72
C VAL A 247 14.57 -20.77 -11.89
N TYR A 248 13.52 -21.46 -12.33
CA TYR A 248 13.59 -22.44 -13.39
C TYR A 248 12.68 -22.01 -14.56
N PRO A 249 13.18 -21.17 -15.48
CA PRO A 249 12.41 -20.83 -16.67
C PRO A 249 12.16 -22.12 -17.48
N PRO A 250 11.01 -22.26 -18.14
CA PRO A 250 10.77 -23.38 -19.02
C PRO A 250 11.86 -23.41 -20.09
N ASP A 251 12.49 -24.55 -20.30
CA ASP A 251 13.52 -24.73 -21.31
C ASP A 251 12.98 -24.38 -22.70
N THR A 252 13.36 -23.22 -23.20
CA THR A 252 13.03 -22.76 -24.56
C THR A 252 14.01 -23.28 -25.61
N ALA A 253 14.84 -24.26 -25.29
CA ALA A 253 15.77 -24.85 -26.25
C ALA A 253 15.87 -26.35 -26.00
N ALA A 254 15.12 -27.13 -26.75
CA ALA A 254 15.50 -28.49 -27.05
C ALA A 254 16.77 -28.47 -27.92
N GLY A 255 17.91 -28.50 -27.28
CA GLY A 255 19.24 -28.67 -27.87
C GLY A 255 20.04 -29.60 -27.00
N ASP A 256 20.04 -30.89 -27.38
CA ASP A 256 20.95 -31.96 -27.01
C ASP A 256 21.79 -31.81 -25.74
N THR A 257 21.32 -32.39 -24.63
CA THR A 257 22.16 -33.33 -23.83
C THR A 257 21.24 -34.16 -22.94
N ALA A 258 20.98 -35.37 -23.41
CA ALA A 258 20.43 -36.45 -22.59
C ALA A 258 21.47 -36.83 -21.53
N THR A 259 21.21 -36.54 -20.27
CA THR A 259 21.82 -37.27 -19.15
C THR A 259 20.72 -38.10 -18.50
N THR A 260 20.77 -39.37 -18.81
CA THR A 260 20.00 -40.48 -18.25
C THR A 260 20.19 -40.55 -16.74
N GLY A 261 19.14 -40.24 -15.98
CA GLY A 261 18.97 -40.68 -14.61
C GLY A 261 17.67 -41.48 -14.53
N ALA A 262 17.82 -42.81 -14.50
CA ALA A 262 16.72 -43.74 -14.36
C ALA A 262 16.15 -43.67 -12.95
N ALA A 263 14.86 -43.40 -12.82
CA ALA A 263 13.89 -43.99 -11.91
C ALA A 263 12.75 -43.01 -11.58
N ALA A 264 11.70 -42.96 -12.38
CA ALA A 264 10.34 -42.66 -11.96
C ALA A 264 9.37 -42.91 -13.14
N THR A 265 9.13 -44.15 -13.47
CA THR A 265 8.26 -44.55 -14.59
C THR A 265 6.78 -44.60 -14.23
N GLY A 266 6.38 -44.26 -12.99
CA GLY A 266 4.97 -44.26 -12.57
C GLY A 266 4.27 -42.91 -12.47
N THR A 267 5.01 -41.85 -12.27
CA THR A 267 4.47 -40.51 -12.03
C THR A 267 4.35 -39.66 -13.31
N ALA A 268 5.21 -39.92 -14.29
CA ALA A 268 5.18 -39.27 -15.58
C ALA A 268 3.88 -39.59 -16.37
N ASP A 269 3.43 -40.86 -16.26
CA ASP A 269 2.19 -41.30 -16.93
C ASP A 269 0.93 -40.69 -16.28
N ALA A 270 0.94 -40.50 -14.94
CA ALA A 270 -0.17 -39.81 -14.26
C ALA A 270 -0.22 -38.31 -14.57
N ALA A 271 0.95 -37.66 -14.64
CA ALA A 271 1.04 -36.24 -15.04
C ALA A 271 0.67 -36.04 -16.52
N ALA A 272 1.07 -36.95 -17.39
CA ALA A 272 0.71 -36.94 -18.81
C ALA A 272 -0.80 -37.17 -19.01
N ALA A 273 -1.42 -38.07 -18.24
CA ALA A 273 -2.86 -38.31 -18.31
C ALA A 273 -3.68 -37.08 -17.87
N VAL A 274 -3.26 -36.37 -16.82
CA VAL A 274 -3.89 -35.13 -16.38
C VAL A 274 -3.69 -34.00 -17.39
N ALA A 275 -2.54 -33.92 -18.04
CA ALA A 275 -2.26 -32.93 -19.07
C ALA A 275 -3.05 -33.15 -20.35
N GLU A 276 -3.22 -34.43 -20.75
CA GLU A 276 -4.02 -34.83 -21.91
C GLU A 276 -5.51 -34.54 -21.66
N GLU A 277 -6.02 -34.79 -20.45
CA GLU A 277 -7.39 -34.48 -20.05
C GLU A 277 -7.66 -32.95 -19.99
N CYS A 278 -6.63 -32.14 -19.73
CA CYS A 278 -6.71 -30.69 -19.66
C CYS A 278 -6.31 -29.97 -20.95
N GLY A 279 -5.86 -30.68 -22.00
CA GLY A 279 -5.41 -30.10 -23.26
C GLY A 279 -4.16 -29.23 -23.17
N ILE A 280 -3.28 -29.50 -22.19
CA ILE A 280 -2.05 -28.76 -21.96
C ILE A 280 -0.90 -29.49 -22.63
N GLU A 281 -0.21 -28.89 -23.59
CA GLU A 281 1.11 -29.35 -24.04
C GLU A 281 2.09 -29.15 -22.86
N LEU A 282 2.49 -30.23 -22.24
CA LEU A 282 3.55 -30.25 -21.24
C LEU A 282 4.88 -29.99 -21.96
N GLY A 283 5.29 -28.73 -22.04
CA GLY A 283 6.71 -28.44 -22.08
C GLY A 283 7.35 -29.07 -20.84
N GLN A 284 8.56 -29.63 -20.95
CA GLN A 284 9.20 -30.45 -19.94
C GLN A 284 8.98 -29.93 -18.52
N VAL A 285 8.05 -30.57 -17.81
CA VAL A 285 7.79 -30.32 -16.38
C VAL A 285 8.94 -30.99 -15.62
N ARG A 286 9.69 -30.22 -14.84
CA ARG A 286 10.55 -30.85 -13.82
C ARG A 286 9.64 -31.48 -12.79
N VAL A 287 9.69 -32.79 -12.71
CA VAL A 287 8.81 -33.60 -11.89
C VAL A 287 9.38 -33.70 -10.49
N GLY A 288 8.64 -33.29 -9.51
CA GLY A 288 8.56 -33.73 -8.15
C GLY A 288 9.77 -33.47 -7.23
N ALA A 289 10.57 -34.48 -6.98
CA ALA A 289 11.66 -34.46 -5.98
C ALA A 289 12.76 -33.41 -6.24
N ASP A 290 12.81 -32.85 -7.44
CA ASP A 290 13.77 -31.82 -7.84
C ASP A 290 13.25 -30.36 -7.67
N LEU A 291 12.09 -30.14 -7.03
CA LEU A 291 11.70 -28.79 -6.62
C LEU A 291 12.42 -28.44 -5.30
N PRO A 292 13.70 -28.02 -5.34
CA PRO A 292 14.34 -27.52 -4.14
C PRO A 292 13.58 -26.28 -3.70
N ARG A 293 13.58 -26.02 -2.41
CA ARG A 293 13.06 -24.76 -1.90
C ARG A 293 13.76 -23.62 -2.62
N PRO A 294 13.05 -22.73 -3.32
CA PRO A 294 13.67 -21.63 -4.02
C PRO A 294 14.53 -20.79 -3.07
N SER A 295 15.79 -20.61 -3.40
CA SER A 295 16.75 -19.81 -2.67
C SER A 295 17.51 -18.89 -3.62
N LEU A 296 18.18 -17.87 -3.08
CA LEU A 296 19.02 -16.98 -3.88
C LEU A 296 20.17 -17.76 -4.54
N GLY A 297 20.74 -18.76 -3.83
CA GLY A 297 21.78 -19.61 -4.35
C GLY A 297 21.29 -20.49 -5.52
N ASN A 298 20.04 -20.99 -5.44
CA ASN A 298 19.45 -21.75 -6.55
C ASN A 298 19.18 -20.87 -7.77
N ALA A 299 18.76 -19.64 -7.58
CA ALA A 299 18.58 -18.68 -8.66
C ALA A 299 19.92 -18.34 -9.35
N ALA A 300 20.98 -18.15 -8.58
CA ALA A 300 22.33 -17.91 -9.12
C ALA A 300 22.83 -19.12 -9.93
N ARG A 301 22.67 -20.35 -9.42
CA ARG A 301 23.01 -21.58 -10.17
C ARG A 301 22.22 -21.76 -11.45
N ALA A 302 20.99 -21.28 -11.48
CA ALA A 302 20.16 -21.27 -12.70
C ALA A 302 20.54 -20.15 -13.68
N GLY A 303 21.57 -19.36 -13.40
CA GLY A 303 22.02 -18.25 -14.25
C GLY A 303 21.09 -17.04 -14.28
N VAL A 304 20.19 -16.93 -13.29
CA VAL A 304 19.26 -15.77 -13.16
C VAL A 304 20.03 -14.60 -12.56
N PRO A 305 20.21 -13.48 -13.26
CA PRO A 305 20.93 -12.31 -12.74
C PRO A 305 20.05 -11.59 -11.72
N ILE A 306 20.19 -11.93 -10.43
CA ILE A 306 19.47 -11.31 -9.34
C ILE A 306 20.36 -10.29 -8.65
N ARG A 307 19.88 -9.04 -8.58
CA ARG A 307 20.48 -8.01 -7.75
C ARG A 307 19.51 -7.65 -6.63
N ILE A 308 19.88 -7.96 -5.38
CA ILE A 308 19.09 -7.67 -4.21
C ILE A 308 19.84 -6.65 -3.36
N SER A 309 19.18 -5.55 -3.02
CA SER A 309 19.69 -4.56 -2.08
C SER A 309 18.95 -4.70 -0.76
N VAL A 310 19.69 -4.93 0.31
CA VAL A 310 19.19 -5.06 1.66
C VAL A 310 19.87 -4.06 2.58
N ILE A 311 19.17 -3.67 3.63
CA ILE A 311 19.66 -2.74 4.65
C ILE A 311 19.64 -3.50 5.97
N ALA A 312 20.81 -3.60 6.59
CA ALA A 312 20.96 -4.12 7.94
C ALA A 312 21.47 -3.03 8.87
N SER A 313 20.98 -2.99 10.10
CA SER A 313 21.46 -2.02 11.09
C SER A 313 22.59 -2.63 11.91
N ALA A 314 23.72 -1.91 11.98
CA ALA A 314 24.82 -2.21 12.91
C ALA A 314 24.58 -1.62 14.31
N VAL A 315 23.48 -0.90 14.50
CA VAL A 315 23.15 -0.27 15.79
C VAL A 315 22.68 -1.34 16.76
N ARG A 316 23.40 -1.50 17.86
CA ARG A 316 23.06 -2.41 18.93
C ARG A 316 21.66 -2.07 19.49
N GLY A 317 20.75 -3.03 19.75
CA GLY A 317 19.40 -2.87 20.29
C GLY A 317 18.30 -2.72 19.25
N LEU A 318 18.64 -2.51 17.97
CA LEU A 318 17.70 -2.73 16.90
C LEU A 318 17.47 -4.23 16.66
N PRO A 319 16.28 -4.63 16.24
CA PRO A 319 16.01 -6.01 15.86
C PRO A 319 17.03 -6.50 14.83
N ASN A 320 17.50 -7.74 14.99
CA ASN A 320 18.41 -8.40 14.05
C ASN A 320 17.65 -8.78 12.77
N ARG A 321 17.39 -7.78 11.93
CA ARG A 321 16.64 -7.96 10.69
C ARG A 321 17.30 -7.21 9.55
N VAL A 322 17.09 -7.70 8.35
CA VAL A 322 17.46 -7.04 7.11
C VAL A 322 16.21 -6.55 6.40
N GLU A 323 16.26 -5.35 5.88
CA GLU A 323 15.16 -4.75 5.13
C GLU A 323 15.53 -4.70 3.66
N PHE A 324 14.64 -5.20 2.82
CA PHE A 324 14.78 -5.06 1.39
C PHE A 324 14.38 -3.64 0.98
N VAL A 325 15.08 -3.07 0.01
CA VAL A 325 14.78 -1.71 -0.51
C VAL A 325 13.31 -1.56 -0.96
N HIS A 326 12.63 -2.66 -1.27
CA HIS A 326 11.22 -2.69 -1.65
C HIS A 326 10.22 -2.83 -0.50
N GLY A 327 10.68 -2.74 0.75
CA GLY A 327 9.79 -2.65 1.92
C GLY A 327 9.38 -3.98 2.55
N THR A 328 9.97 -5.11 2.15
CA THR A 328 9.93 -6.37 2.88
C THR A 328 11.09 -6.44 3.86
N TYR A 329 11.02 -7.35 4.83
CA TYR A 329 12.15 -7.62 5.72
C TYR A 329 12.27 -9.14 5.99
N SER A 330 13.46 -9.57 6.39
CA SER A 330 13.74 -10.91 6.88
C SER A 330 14.71 -10.86 8.05
N SER A 331 15.06 -12.01 8.64
CA SER A 331 16.09 -12.06 9.66
C SER A 331 17.50 -11.97 9.06
N PHE A 332 18.45 -11.54 9.88
CA PHE A 332 19.86 -11.54 9.46
C PHE A 332 20.38 -12.96 9.30
N GLU A 333 19.90 -13.91 10.11
CA GLU A 333 20.21 -15.33 10.00
C GLU A 333 19.75 -15.90 8.66
N TRP A 334 18.55 -15.51 8.20
CA TRP A 334 18.09 -15.89 6.87
C TRP A 334 19.04 -15.38 5.78
N LEU A 335 19.47 -14.13 5.84
CA LEU A 335 20.40 -13.58 4.85
C LEU A 335 21.74 -14.32 4.87
N CYS A 336 22.26 -14.63 6.05
CA CYS A 336 23.49 -15.42 6.18
C CYS A 336 23.34 -16.81 5.58
N ALA A 337 22.24 -17.50 5.83
CA ALA A 337 21.96 -18.80 5.25
C ALA A 337 21.90 -18.75 3.72
N GLU A 338 21.18 -17.74 3.16
CA GLU A 338 21.10 -17.55 1.71
C GLU A 338 22.46 -17.24 1.07
N LEU A 339 23.32 -16.47 1.73
CA LEU A 339 24.67 -16.17 1.26
C LEU A 339 25.60 -17.40 1.34
N LEU A 340 25.47 -18.23 2.39
CA LEU A 340 26.27 -19.44 2.57
C LEU A 340 25.90 -20.55 1.59
N GLU A 341 24.64 -20.60 1.14
CA GLU A 341 24.19 -21.54 0.11
C GLU A 341 24.63 -21.14 -1.31
N GLY A 342 25.10 -19.90 -1.50
CA GLY A 342 25.47 -19.34 -2.79
C GLY A 342 26.98 -19.24 -2.99
N ASP A 343 27.60 -20.24 -3.62
CA ASP A 343 29.06 -20.25 -3.92
C ASP A 343 29.50 -19.08 -4.86
N GLU A 344 28.58 -18.40 -5.53
CA GLU A 344 28.87 -17.35 -6.51
C GLU A 344 28.32 -15.97 -6.13
N ALA A 345 27.79 -15.79 -4.91
CA ALA A 345 27.25 -14.50 -4.49
C ALA A 345 28.36 -13.49 -4.18
N SER A 346 28.45 -12.41 -4.95
CA SER A 346 29.29 -11.26 -4.59
C SER A 346 28.52 -10.32 -3.69
N VAL A 347 29.03 -10.05 -2.50
CA VAL A 347 28.41 -9.14 -1.52
C VAL A 347 29.17 -7.83 -1.49
N ARG A 348 28.48 -6.72 -1.73
CA ARG A 348 29.02 -5.38 -1.57
C ARG A 348 28.43 -4.73 -0.33
N PHE A 349 29.27 -4.32 0.58
CA PHE A 349 28.88 -3.57 1.77
C PHE A 349 29.08 -2.07 1.55
N GLU A 350 28.08 -1.28 1.93
CA GLU A 350 28.18 0.17 2.02
C GLU A 350 27.73 0.59 3.41
N LEU A 351 28.58 1.35 4.10
CA LEU A 351 28.29 1.91 5.42
C LEU A 351 27.59 3.27 5.25
N ILE A 352 26.41 3.39 5.87
CA ILE A 352 25.63 4.62 5.88
C ILE A 352 25.71 5.21 7.30
N ASP A 353 26.35 6.38 7.43
CA ASP A 353 26.36 7.12 8.69
C ASP A 353 24.94 7.59 9.03
N PRO A 354 24.34 7.18 10.17
CA PRO A 354 23.00 7.57 10.56
C PRO A 354 22.89 9.04 10.98
N ALA A 355 23.97 9.72 11.31
CA ALA A 355 23.93 11.09 11.83
C ALA A 355 23.14 12.03 10.89
N PRO A 356 22.24 12.90 11.41
CA PRO A 356 21.58 13.91 10.60
C PRO A 356 22.60 14.81 9.89
N GLY A 357 22.38 15.07 8.60
CA GLY A 357 23.25 15.94 7.82
C GLY A 357 24.63 15.36 7.47
N ALA A 358 24.88 14.05 7.71
CA ALA A 358 26.21 13.45 7.45
C ALA A 358 26.72 13.61 6.00
N VAL A 359 25.81 13.85 5.04
CA VAL A 359 26.17 14.11 3.63
C VAL A 359 25.91 15.56 3.20
N ASP A 360 25.53 16.43 4.14
CA ASP A 360 25.29 17.84 3.86
C ASP A 360 26.62 18.56 3.61
N SER A 361 26.62 19.48 2.65
CA SER A 361 27.76 20.36 2.40
C SER A 361 27.30 21.77 2.01
N PRO A 362 28.09 22.81 2.28
CA PRO A 362 27.76 24.18 1.88
C PRO A 362 27.55 24.31 0.38
N ASP A 363 28.36 23.63 -0.44
CA ASP A 363 28.24 23.64 -1.88
C ASP A 363 26.94 22.98 -2.36
N GLN A 364 26.52 21.90 -1.71
CA GLN A 364 25.27 21.20 -2.02
C GLN A 364 24.06 22.06 -1.63
N ALA A 365 24.14 22.79 -0.53
CA ALA A 365 23.06 23.63 -0.03
C ALA A 365 22.56 24.65 -1.06
N LEU A 366 23.46 25.18 -1.89
CA LEU A 366 23.19 26.21 -2.89
C LEU A 366 22.91 25.64 -4.29
N ARG A 367 22.82 24.32 -4.44
CA ARG A 367 22.50 23.66 -5.73
C ARG A 367 21.07 23.14 -5.73
N TYR A 368 20.32 23.45 -6.78
CA TYR A 368 18.96 22.93 -6.97
C TYR A 368 18.90 21.40 -7.12
N LEU A 369 19.88 20.83 -7.83
CA LEU A 369 19.92 19.40 -8.12
C LEU A 369 20.34 18.62 -6.88
N ILE A 370 19.47 17.69 -6.48
CA ILE A 370 19.71 16.76 -5.37
C ILE A 370 20.64 15.65 -5.86
N SER A 371 21.76 15.43 -5.19
CA SER A 371 22.68 14.36 -5.55
C SER A 371 22.05 12.97 -5.38
N PRO A 372 22.45 11.95 -6.14
CA PRO A 372 21.93 10.59 -5.98
C PRO A 372 22.12 10.05 -4.56
N ALA A 373 23.26 10.32 -3.92
CA ALA A 373 23.53 9.90 -2.54
C ALA A 373 22.58 10.57 -1.54
N MET A 374 22.33 11.88 -1.70
CA MET A 374 21.35 12.59 -0.87
C MET A 374 19.94 12.05 -1.12
N ALA A 375 19.54 11.84 -2.38
CA ALA A 375 18.22 11.32 -2.70
C ALA A 375 17.99 9.93 -2.09
N GLU A 376 18.98 9.04 -2.16
CA GLU A 376 18.90 7.71 -1.56
C GLU A 376 18.80 7.81 -0.04
N ARG A 377 19.60 8.66 0.59
CA ARG A 377 19.55 8.91 2.02
C ARG A 377 18.16 9.39 2.48
N ILE A 378 17.53 10.32 1.74
CA ILE A 378 16.17 10.78 2.05
C ILE A 378 15.17 9.64 1.93
N ARG A 379 15.29 8.79 0.91
CA ARG A 379 14.43 7.60 0.76
C ARG A 379 14.58 6.62 1.92
N LEU A 380 15.82 6.36 2.35
CA LEU A 380 16.11 5.50 3.51
C LEU A 380 15.60 6.11 4.83
N ARG A 381 15.62 7.44 4.95
CA ARG A 381 15.06 8.13 6.11
C ARG A 381 13.53 8.05 6.13
N ASP A 382 12.88 8.35 5.01
CA ASP A 382 11.43 8.53 4.95
C ASP A 382 10.65 7.20 4.82
N GLY A 383 11.17 6.24 4.06
CA GLY A 383 10.58 4.91 3.85
C GLY A 383 9.33 4.90 2.95
N THR A 384 8.49 5.93 3.06
CA THR A 384 7.27 6.12 2.26
C THR A 384 7.06 7.61 1.95
N CYS A 385 6.10 7.90 1.07
CA CYS A 385 5.60 9.27 0.90
C CYS A 385 5.20 9.87 2.25
N ARG A 386 5.65 11.10 2.49
CA ARG A 386 5.46 11.79 3.77
C ARG A 386 4.11 12.50 3.91
N HIS A 387 3.28 12.49 2.86
CA HIS A 387 1.91 12.99 2.97
C HIS A 387 1.08 12.09 3.91
N PRO A 388 0.25 12.65 4.82
CA PRO A 388 -0.61 11.90 5.71
C PRO A 388 -1.43 10.83 4.96
N GLY A 389 -1.56 9.63 5.55
CA GLY A 389 -2.34 8.54 4.98
C GLY A 389 -1.81 7.93 3.68
N CYS A 390 -0.64 8.36 3.18
CA CYS A 390 -0.04 7.81 1.96
C CYS A 390 0.96 6.71 2.29
N SER A 391 0.88 5.58 1.57
CA SER A 391 1.75 4.41 1.73
C SER A 391 2.61 4.11 0.50
N VAL A 392 2.74 5.06 -0.43
CA VAL A 392 3.61 4.89 -1.61
C VAL A 392 5.05 4.76 -1.14
N PRO A 393 5.78 3.69 -1.51
CA PRO A 393 7.17 3.49 -1.10
C PRO A 393 8.07 4.65 -1.53
N ALA A 394 9.05 5.00 -0.71
CA ALA A 394 9.97 6.13 -0.97
C ALA A 394 10.75 5.99 -2.28
N LYS A 395 11.01 4.74 -2.74
CA LYS A 395 11.65 4.48 -4.03
C LYS A 395 10.83 5.00 -5.23
N ASP A 396 9.49 5.04 -5.08
CA ASP A 396 8.54 5.49 -6.10
C ASP A 396 8.13 6.97 -5.88
N CYS A 397 8.86 7.68 -5.02
CA CYS A 397 8.64 9.09 -4.70
C CYS A 397 9.69 10.00 -5.33
N ASP A 398 9.25 11.21 -5.66
CA ASP A 398 10.16 12.33 -5.91
C ASP A 398 10.75 12.79 -4.56
N VAL A 399 12.01 13.20 -4.55
CA VAL A 399 12.61 13.92 -3.42
C VAL A 399 12.49 15.41 -3.71
N ASP A 400 11.82 16.13 -2.82
CA ASP A 400 11.47 17.53 -3.02
C ASP A 400 11.86 18.41 -1.82
N HIS A 401 12.05 19.70 -2.07
CA HIS A 401 12.35 20.70 -1.04
C HIS A 401 11.07 21.08 -0.29
N VAL A 402 11.04 20.97 1.05
CA VAL A 402 9.90 21.43 1.87
C VAL A 402 9.74 22.93 1.74
N ILE A 403 10.78 23.69 2.01
CA ILE A 403 10.90 25.11 1.71
C ILE A 403 11.46 25.22 0.28
N ALA A 404 10.72 25.84 -0.60
CA ALA A 404 11.06 25.88 -2.03
C ALA A 404 12.45 26.47 -2.26
N PHE A 405 13.23 25.84 -3.15
CA PHE A 405 14.52 26.35 -3.57
C PHE A 405 14.34 27.57 -4.48
N ASN A 406 15.07 28.65 -4.22
CA ASN A 406 15.07 29.83 -5.09
C ASN A 406 16.18 29.71 -6.14
N LYS A 407 15.79 29.41 -7.39
CA LYS A 407 16.74 29.23 -8.51
C LYS A 407 17.44 30.53 -8.94
N ARG A 408 16.86 31.70 -8.60
CA ARG A 408 17.45 33.01 -8.95
C ARG A 408 18.44 33.49 -7.90
N ASP A 409 18.08 33.21 -6.64
CA ASP A 409 18.91 33.58 -5.49
C ASP A 409 18.86 32.45 -4.46
N PRO A 410 19.79 31.48 -4.56
CA PRO A 410 19.78 30.31 -3.69
C PRO A 410 19.83 30.61 -2.19
N GLU A 411 20.44 31.71 -1.79
CA GLU A 411 20.56 32.11 -0.38
C GLU A 411 19.23 32.57 0.24
N LEU A 412 18.28 33.00 -0.62
CA LEU A 412 16.93 33.44 -0.21
C LEU A 412 15.88 32.32 -0.29
N GLY A 413 16.27 31.11 -0.62
CA GLY A 413 15.38 29.94 -0.72
C GLY A 413 15.69 28.87 0.32
N GLY A 414 14.93 27.77 0.25
CA GLY A 414 15.22 26.56 1.04
C GLY A 414 16.45 25.83 0.50
N PRO A 415 17.46 25.53 1.35
CA PRO A 415 18.68 24.88 0.90
C PRO A 415 18.46 23.41 0.53
N THR A 416 19.33 22.86 -0.32
CA THR A 416 19.39 21.42 -0.61
C THR A 416 20.20 20.71 0.47
N LEU A 417 19.59 20.59 1.65
CA LEU A 417 20.13 19.91 2.82
C LEU A 417 19.13 18.86 3.31
N GLU A 418 19.61 17.85 4.01
CA GLU A 418 18.80 16.72 4.46
C GLU A 418 17.51 17.15 5.18
N TRP A 419 17.59 18.15 6.07
CA TRP A 419 16.44 18.61 6.86
C TRP A 419 15.32 19.26 6.03
N ASN A 420 15.66 19.84 4.86
CA ASN A 420 14.71 20.52 3.99
C ASN A 420 14.17 19.63 2.84
N LEU A 421 14.59 18.37 2.77
CA LEU A 421 14.18 17.44 1.71
C LEU A 421 13.20 16.41 2.24
N VAL A 422 12.27 15.97 1.38
CA VAL A 422 11.21 15.05 1.75
C VAL A 422 10.79 14.17 0.56
N CYS A 423 10.41 12.91 0.83
CA CYS A 423 9.80 12.04 -0.18
C CYS A 423 8.32 12.34 -0.35
N LEU A 424 7.90 12.73 -1.54
CA LEU A 424 6.50 12.88 -1.93
C LEU A 424 6.24 12.07 -3.20
N CYS A 425 5.20 11.25 -3.22
CA CYS A 425 4.79 10.59 -4.45
C CYS A 425 4.32 11.63 -5.48
N ARG A 426 4.33 11.30 -6.76
CA ARG A 426 4.02 12.24 -7.85
C ARG A 426 2.73 13.03 -7.64
N LYS A 427 1.71 12.39 -7.06
CA LYS A 427 0.42 13.02 -6.74
C LYS A 427 0.61 14.12 -5.68
N HIS A 428 1.23 13.81 -4.53
CA HIS A 428 1.40 14.73 -3.42
C HIS A 428 2.51 15.76 -3.64
N HIS A 429 3.50 15.47 -4.50
CA HIS A 429 4.45 16.48 -4.97
C HIS A 429 3.74 17.57 -5.79
N ARG A 430 2.85 17.18 -6.73
CA ARG A 430 2.04 18.15 -7.47
C ARG A 430 1.12 18.96 -6.57
N GLU A 431 0.53 18.32 -5.58
CA GLU A 431 -0.34 18.97 -4.61
C GLU A 431 0.42 20.00 -3.78
N LYS A 432 1.61 19.67 -3.30
CA LYS A 432 2.48 20.64 -2.64
C LYS A 432 2.84 21.82 -3.54
N THR A 433 3.12 21.56 -4.82
CA THR A 433 3.57 22.58 -5.77
C THR A 433 2.43 23.52 -6.22
N PHE A 434 1.23 22.99 -6.41
CA PHE A 434 0.12 23.69 -7.06
C PHE A 434 -1.09 23.89 -6.16
N GLY A 435 -1.13 23.23 -5.00
CA GLY A 435 -2.21 23.32 -4.02
C GLY A 435 -2.10 24.54 -3.12
N THR A 436 -3.04 24.65 -2.21
CA THR A 436 -3.16 25.73 -1.22
C THR A 436 -2.59 25.34 0.14
N ASN A 437 -2.30 24.08 0.37
CA ASN A 437 -1.69 23.58 1.60
C ASN A 437 -0.28 24.16 1.81
N THR A 438 0.04 24.51 3.05
CA THR A 438 1.38 24.98 3.41
C THR A 438 2.18 23.86 4.06
N TYR A 439 3.48 23.82 3.78
CA TYR A 439 4.39 22.78 4.22
C TYR A 439 5.53 23.39 5.03
N ARG A 440 5.82 22.84 6.20
CA ARG A 440 6.89 23.28 7.09
C ARG A 440 7.68 22.10 7.62
N CYS A 441 8.96 22.29 7.87
CA CYS A 441 9.79 21.36 8.61
C CYS A 441 9.55 21.54 10.10
N GLY A 442 9.38 20.44 10.81
CA GLY A 442 9.32 20.37 12.27
C GLY A 442 10.59 19.72 12.86
N PRO A 443 10.67 19.61 14.17
CA PRO A 443 11.79 18.94 14.86
C PRO A 443 11.84 17.45 14.46
N LEU A 444 13.03 16.86 14.57
CA LEU A 444 13.26 15.43 14.28
C LEU A 444 12.84 14.98 12.87
N GLY A 445 12.90 15.90 11.89
CA GLY A 445 12.50 15.60 10.51
C GLY A 445 10.98 15.47 10.31
N GLU A 446 10.17 16.03 11.19
CA GLU A 446 8.73 16.12 11.00
C GLU A 446 8.41 16.95 9.75
N LEU A 447 7.40 16.50 9.02
CA LEU A 447 6.72 17.31 8.01
C LEU A 447 5.38 17.78 8.59
N ILE A 448 5.19 19.07 8.61
CA ILE A 448 3.96 19.72 9.09
C ILE A 448 3.23 20.28 7.88
N ILE A 449 2.00 19.83 7.66
CA ILE A 449 1.14 20.24 6.57
C ILE A 449 -0.08 20.93 7.18
N CYS A 450 -0.31 22.19 6.82
CA CYS A 450 -1.51 22.92 7.19
C CYS A 450 -2.40 23.07 5.94
N THR A 451 -3.62 22.59 6.05
CA THR A 451 -4.63 22.76 5.00
C THR A 451 -5.21 24.18 5.02
N ASP A 452 -5.80 24.62 3.92
CA ASP A 452 -6.47 25.91 3.82
C ASP A 452 -7.72 26.03 4.74
N THR A 453 -8.24 24.90 5.25
CA THR A 453 -9.28 24.86 6.30
C THR A 453 -8.73 24.91 7.73
N GLY A 454 -7.41 25.07 7.89
CA GLY A 454 -6.77 25.22 9.20
C GLY A 454 -6.45 23.91 9.93
N HIS A 455 -6.65 22.73 9.30
CA HIS A 455 -6.21 21.46 9.89
C HIS A 455 -4.70 21.31 9.74
N GLU A 456 -4.03 20.98 10.85
CA GLU A 456 -2.61 20.69 10.87
C GLU A 456 -2.34 19.20 10.98
N HIS A 457 -1.48 18.68 10.12
CA HIS A 457 -1.03 17.29 10.11
C HIS A 457 0.47 17.24 10.31
N ARG A 458 0.91 16.29 11.13
CA ARG A 458 2.32 16.03 11.39
C ARG A 458 2.65 14.60 11.03
N THR A 459 3.69 14.41 10.22
CA THR A 459 4.20 13.08 9.90
C THR A 459 5.68 12.99 10.24
N ARG A 460 6.12 11.82 10.75
CA ARG A 460 7.52 11.53 11.03
C ARG A 460 8.10 10.57 10.01
N PRO A 461 9.41 10.62 9.75
CA PRO A 461 10.08 9.61 8.94
C PRO A 461 9.94 8.23 9.61
N LYS A 462 9.80 7.18 8.79
CA LYS A 462 9.60 5.80 9.27
C LYS A 462 10.55 4.80 8.62
N GLY A 463 11.46 5.27 7.80
CA GLY A 463 12.41 4.43 7.10
C GLY A 463 13.51 3.88 8.02
N PRO A 464 14.34 2.95 7.51
CA PRO A 464 15.39 2.30 8.30
C PRO A 464 16.37 3.27 8.93
N LEU A 465 16.72 4.34 8.23
CA LEU A 465 17.63 5.36 8.76
C LEU A 465 17.03 6.16 9.93
N ALA A 466 15.73 6.48 9.86
CA ALA A 466 15.04 7.14 10.97
C ALA A 466 14.98 6.24 12.21
N ARG A 467 14.63 4.96 12.03
CA ARG A 467 14.63 4.00 13.14
C ARG A 467 16.00 3.82 13.79
N ALA A 468 17.07 3.82 12.99
CA ALA A 468 18.42 3.75 13.52
C ALA A 468 18.75 4.99 14.39
N ARG A 469 18.31 6.18 13.95
CA ARG A 469 18.47 7.43 14.73
C ARG A 469 17.68 7.39 16.02
N ASP A 470 16.43 6.96 15.98
CA ASP A 470 15.58 6.83 17.17
C ASP A 470 16.22 5.87 18.19
N ALA A 471 16.74 4.73 17.74
CA ALA A 471 17.41 3.77 18.62
C ALA A 471 18.74 4.29 19.20
N ILE A 472 19.49 5.10 18.47
CA ILE A 472 20.70 5.77 18.99
C ILE A 472 20.31 6.79 20.05
N ALA A 473 19.32 7.65 19.76
CA ALA A 473 18.86 8.67 20.69
C ALA A 473 18.27 8.06 21.98
N GLU A 474 17.51 6.97 21.88
CA GLU A 474 16.97 6.25 23.02
C GLU A 474 18.09 5.74 23.95
N ARG A 475 19.16 5.19 23.38
CA ARG A 475 20.33 4.71 24.14
C ARG A 475 21.16 5.83 24.77
N GLU A 476 21.36 6.92 24.03
CA GLU A 476 22.04 8.07 24.59
C GLU A 476 21.25 8.62 25.78
N TRP A 477 19.92 8.57 25.68
CA TRP A 477 19.02 8.94 26.76
C TRP A 477 19.11 7.97 27.95
N GLU A 478 19.07 6.64 27.70
CA GLU A 478 19.24 5.62 28.75
C GLU A 478 20.58 5.78 29.45
N ALA A 479 21.68 5.89 28.68
CA ALA A 479 23.02 6.10 29.23
C ALA A 479 23.18 7.46 29.97
N PHE A 480 22.35 8.43 29.63
CA PHE A 480 22.28 9.70 30.35
C PHE A 480 21.45 9.54 31.62
N ALA A 481 20.29 8.87 31.57
CA ALA A 481 19.44 8.60 32.71
C ALA A 481 20.21 7.81 33.80
N ASP A 482 20.97 6.78 33.40
CA ASP A 482 21.80 5.99 34.31
C ASP A 482 22.89 6.83 35.00
N ARG A 483 23.36 7.91 34.36
CA ARG A 483 24.34 8.85 34.95
C ARG A 483 23.71 9.86 35.88
N ILE A 484 22.40 10.08 35.81
CA ILE A 484 21.66 11.08 36.62
C ILE A 484 21.01 10.43 37.82
N ILE A 485 20.82 9.11 37.81
CA ILE A 485 20.33 8.36 38.97
C ILE A 485 21.54 8.21 39.90
N ALA A 486 21.54 8.92 41.04
CA ALA A 486 22.54 8.73 42.09
C ALA A 486 22.43 7.34 42.70
N ASP A 487 23.51 6.84 43.31
CA ASP A 487 23.59 5.52 43.96
C ASP A 487 22.49 5.29 45.01
N ASP A 488 21.83 6.34 45.48
CA ASP A 488 20.70 6.30 46.41
C ASP A 488 19.31 6.30 45.71
N GLY A 489 19.26 6.24 44.36
CA GLY A 489 18.04 6.26 43.56
C GLY A 489 17.37 7.63 43.39
N THR A 490 18.03 8.71 43.82
CA THR A 490 17.53 10.07 43.59
C THR A 490 17.87 10.59 42.21
N LEU A 491 16.88 11.19 41.50
CA LEU A 491 17.06 11.83 40.19
C LEU A 491 17.76 13.20 40.40
N ILE A 492 18.95 13.32 39.85
CA ILE A 492 19.65 14.61 39.73
C ILE A 492 19.15 15.28 38.45
N ASN A 493 18.27 16.27 38.61
CA ASN A 493 17.73 17.03 37.46
C ASN A 493 18.81 17.96 36.89
N PRO A 494 19.30 17.77 35.64
CA PRO A 494 20.19 18.72 35.03
C PRO A 494 19.45 20.01 34.66
N PRO A 495 20.01 21.19 34.88
CA PRO A 495 19.36 22.42 34.46
C PRO A 495 19.34 22.53 32.95
N GLY A 496 18.15 22.65 32.36
CA GLY A 496 17.94 23.07 30.99
C GLY A 496 17.48 22.05 29.96
N HIS A 497 17.09 20.82 30.33
CA HIS A 497 16.54 19.88 29.38
C HIS A 497 15.00 20.08 29.16
N PRO A 498 14.51 20.15 27.90
CA PRO A 498 13.07 20.18 27.65
C PRO A 498 12.45 18.87 28.14
N ARG A 499 11.46 18.97 29.02
CA ARG A 499 10.68 17.83 29.48
C ARG A 499 9.94 17.21 28.28
N HIS A 500 10.43 16.10 27.77
CA HIS A 500 9.58 15.19 27.04
C HIS A 500 8.65 14.52 28.07
N GLY A 501 7.34 14.71 27.89
CA GLY A 501 6.35 14.09 28.74
C GLY A 501 6.51 12.56 28.76
N PRO A 502 6.00 11.88 29.80
CA PRO A 502 6.15 10.45 29.94
C PRO A 502 5.54 9.73 28.75
N HIS A 503 6.37 9.01 28.01
CA HIS A 503 5.88 8.00 27.08
C HIS A 503 5.27 6.86 27.93
N THR A 504 3.96 6.93 28.16
CA THR A 504 3.21 5.77 28.62
C THR A 504 3.30 4.70 27.53
N ARG A 505 4.03 3.62 27.84
CA ARG A 505 3.97 2.39 27.04
C ARG A 505 2.50 1.98 26.92
N PRO A 506 1.95 1.76 25.74
CA PRO A 506 0.69 1.04 25.63
C PRO A 506 0.92 -0.40 26.10
N ALA A 507 0.05 -0.84 26.99
CA ALA A 507 -0.02 -2.20 27.51
C ALA A 507 -0.40 -3.19 26.41
#